data_112d6b93bb5103c1800061764209b56a
#
_entry.id   112d6b93bb5103c1800061764209b56a
#
_cell.length_a   1.000
_cell.length_b   1.000
_cell.length_c   1.000
_cell.angle_alpha   90.00
_cell.angle_beta   90.00
_cell.angle_gamma   90.00
#
_symmetry.space_group_name_H-M   'P 1'
#
loop_
_entity.id
_entity.type
_entity.pdbx_description
1 polymer ?
#
loop_
_entity_poly.entity_id
_entity_poly.type
_entity_poly.pdbx_seq_one_letter_code
_entity_poly.pdbx_strand_id
1 'polypeptide(L)'
;MKKYLALKIDVDTLKGTRVGVPALIAVLKKHQAGATFLFSLGPDHTGRAIKRVFRKGFLSKVKRTSVVSHYGFPTLLYGTLLPGPDIGRRCGDILRNTRDEGFEVGIHTWDHVKWQDGAADEDAMWTRRQMMLAQDRFTDIFKTPARTHGAAGWQMSKHALRLTQELGFDYCSDGRAAWRHGTPHFPVVNAEIIDCPQLPTTLPTLDELIGIDGCTEENVDQRILRLTEQPPPPIARARVPMAAHVFTLHAELEGMRLKPAFEKMLCGWKAQGYELVATESLHRNLERTHLPYFEAKSGALPGRSGSLLLQGKPFLPRAPEAA
;
A
#
# COMPACT_ATOMS: atom_id res chain seq x y z
N MET A 1 8.91 1.95 -25.28
CA MET A 1 8.45 1.26 -24.05
C MET A 1 7.82 2.30 -23.12
N LYS A 2 6.59 2.06 -22.67
CA LYS A 2 5.92 2.96 -21.71
C LYS A 2 6.51 2.80 -20.30
N LYS A 3 6.61 3.91 -19.58
CA LYS A 3 7.04 3.93 -18.19
C LYS A 3 5.86 4.31 -17.31
N TYR A 4 5.45 3.42 -16.41
CA TYR A 4 4.37 3.67 -15.48
C TYR A 4 4.89 3.81 -14.04
N LEU A 5 4.30 4.71 -13.30
CA LEU A 5 4.44 4.79 -11.85
C LEU A 5 3.04 4.75 -11.25
N ALA A 6 2.69 3.61 -10.67
CA ALA A 6 1.41 3.42 -10.02
C ALA A 6 1.46 3.99 -8.61
N LEU A 7 0.49 4.85 -8.29
CA LEU A 7 0.33 5.48 -7.00
C LEU A 7 -0.67 4.68 -6.16
N LYS A 8 -0.17 4.02 -5.12
CA LYS A 8 -0.95 3.30 -4.12
C LYS A 8 -1.04 4.14 -2.86
N ILE A 9 -2.23 4.55 -2.47
CA ILE A 9 -2.48 5.44 -1.33
C ILE A 9 -3.12 4.64 -0.21
N ASP A 10 -2.36 4.41 0.86
CA ASP A 10 -2.87 3.79 2.06
C ASP A 10 -3.51 4.87 2.97
N VAL A 11 -4.73 4.61 3.44
CA VAL A 11 -5.51 5.52 4.28
C VAL A 11 -5.79 4.84 5.61
N ASP A 12 -5.00 5.17 6.63
CA ASP A 12 -4.93 4.43 7.87
C ASP A 12 -5.90 4.90 8.94
N THR A 13 -6.17 6.23 8.99
CA THR A 13 -6.81 6.89 10.12
C THR A 13 -8.02 7.73 9.73
N LEU A 14 -8.84 8.06 10.73
CA LEU A 14 -9.93 9.03 10.55
C LEU A 14 -9.42 10.40 10.06
N LYS A 15 -8.26 10.85 10.60
CA LYS A 15 -7.67 12.15 10.22
C LYS A 15 -7.15 12.10 8.78
N GLY A 16 -6.45 11.04 8.39
CA GLY A 16 -6.01 10.83 7.01
C GLY A 16 -7.18 10.82 6.04
N THR A 17 -8.27 10.13 6.39
CA THR A 17 -9.47 10.11 5.57
C THR A 17 -10.10 11.49 5.43
N ARG A 18 -10.24 12.26 6.52
CA ARG A 18 -10.94 13.56 6.50
C ARG A 18 -10.15 14.70 5.91
N VAL A 19 -8.83 14.69 6.09
CA VAL A 19 -7.94 15.80 5.71
C VAL A 19 -7.02 15.40 4.56
N GLY A 20 -6.37 14.25 4.67
CA GLY A 20 -5.38 13.79 3.69
C GLY A 20 -6.01 13.42 2.35
N VAL A 21 -7.10 12.65 2.36
CA VAL A 21 -7.76 12.19 1.13
C VAL A 21 -8.23 13.37 0.26
N PRO A 22 -9.01 14.36 0.75
CA PRO A 22 -9.41 15.50 -0.08
C PRO A 22 -8.22 16.29 -0.62
N ALA A 23 -7.17 16.46 0.19
CA ALA A 23 -5.96 17.16 -0.24
C ALA A 23 -5.21 16.41 -1.35
N LEU A 24 -5.11 15.08 -1.26
CA LEU A 24 -4.52 14.25 -2.31
C LEU A 24 -5.33 14.26 -3.58
N ILE A 25 -6.66 14.16 -3.52
CA ILE A 25 -7.55 14.27 -4.69
C ILE A 25 -7.27 15.58 -5.43
N ALA A 26 -7.20 16.71 -4.71
CA ALA A 26 -6.94 18.02 -5.33
C ALA A 26 -5.56 18.05 -6.03
N VAL A 27 -4.52 17.53 -5.39
CA VAL A 27 -3.16 17.48 -5.97
C VAL A 27 -3.12 16.54 -7.18
N LEU A 28 -3.68 15.34 -7.08
CA LEU A 28 -3.69 14.36 -8.17
C LEU A 28 -4.44 14.88 -9.39
N LYS A 29 -5.59 15.52 -9.20
CA LYS A 29 -6.35 16.18 -10.29
C LYS A 29 -5.56 17.29 -10.96
N LYS A 30 -4.92 18.18 -10.16
CA LYS A 30 -4.04 19.24 -10.67
C LYS A 30 -2.95 18.69 -11.58
N HIS A 31 -2.39 17.53 -11.21
CA HIS A 31 -1.32 16.87 -11.95
C HIS A 31 -1.82 15.81 -12.95
N GLN A 32 -3.13 15.64 -13.15
CA GLN A 32 -3.71 14.62 -14.04
C GLN A 32 -3.10 13.23 -13.76
N ALA A 33 -2.97 12.87 -12.49
CA ALA A 33 -2.37 11.62 -12.03
C ALA A 33 -3.47 10.66 -11.56
N GLY A 34 -3.43 9.41 -12.04
CA GLY A 34 -4.25 8.33 -11.51
C GLY A 34 -3.68 7.79 -10.21
N ALA A 35 -4.53 7.27 -9.35
CA ALA A 35 -4.12 6.63 -8.10
C ALA A 35 -5.17 5.61 -7.62
N THR A 36 -4.74 4.70 -6.74
CA THR A 36 -5.59 3.74 -6.04
C THR A 36 -5.60 4.10 -4.57
N PHE A 37 -6.79 4.37 -4.02
CA PHE A 37 -6.97 4.62 -2.59
C PHE A 37 -7.42 3.34 -1.89
N LEU A 38 -6.68 2.91 -0.89
CA LEU A 38 -6.97 1.76 -0.06
C LEU A 38 -7.37 2.24 1.34
N PHE A 39 -8.60 1.92 1.76
CA PHE A 39 -9.18 2.47 2.98
C PHE A 39 -9.17 1.49 4.14
N SER A 40 -8.79 1.97 5.33
CA SER A 40 -9.17 1.35 6.60
C SER A 40 -10.64 1.67 6.89
N LEU A 41 -11.46 0.64 7.15
CA LEU A 41 -12.92 0.76 7.09
C LEU A 41 -13.64 0.62 8.44
N GLY A 42 -12.92 0.21 9.48
CA GLY A 42 -13.46 0.02 10.82
C GLY A 42 -12.98 1.06 11.83
N PRO A 43 -12.75 0.65 13.10
CA PRO A 43 -12.37 1.58 14.14
C PRO A 43 -10.91 2.05 14.01
N ASP A 44 -10.70 3.35 14.18
CA ASP A 44 -9.36 3.93 14.29
C ASP A 44 -8.78 3.66 15.69
N HIS A 45 -7.85 2.75 15.79
CA HIS A 45 -7.17 2.39 17.03
C HIS A 45 -5.70 2.83 17.06
N THR A 46 -5.36 3.90 16.35
CA THR A 46 -3.97 4.39 16.23
C THR A 46 -3.30 4.61 17.57
N GLY A 47 -4.03 5.04 18.60
CA GLY A 47 -3.48 5.20 19.95
C GLY A 47 -2.92 3.91 20.56
N ARG A 48 -3.42 2.73 20.15
CA ARG A 48 -2.86 1.45 20.60
C ARG A 48 -1.45 1.20 20.09
N ALA A 49 -1.07 1.81 18.99
CA ALA A 49 0.29 1.71 18.46
C ALA A 49 1.34 2.28 19.44
N ILE A 50 0.95 3.12 20.41
CA ILE A 50 1.83 3.60 21.48
C ILE A 50 2.43 2.41 22.26
N LYS A 51 1.73 1.31 22.41
CA LYS A 51 2.28 0.09 23.04
C LYS A 51 3.52 -0.45 22.32
N ARG A 52 3.69 -0.13 21.04
CA ARG A 52 4.87 -0.49 20.23
C ARG A 52 6.11 0.35 20.62
N VAL A 53 5.93 1.50 21.30
CA VAL A 53 7.04 2.34 21.81
C VAL A 53 7.96 1.53 22.71
N PHE A 54 7.42 0.54 23.42
CA PHE A 54 8.19 -0.35 24.28
C PHE A 54 8.92 -1.48 23.54
N ARG A 55 8.70 -1.64 22.22
CA ARG A 55 9.46 -2.58 21.39
C ARG A 55 10.79 -1.96 20.95
N LYS A 56 11.90 -2.75 21.03
CA LYS A 56 13.25 -2.30 20.61
C LYS A 56 13.22 -1.72 19.19
N GLY A 57 13.80 -0.53 19.02
CA GLY A 57 13.89 0.17 17.72
C GLY A 57 12.76 1.17 17.43
N PHE A 58 11.63 1.11 18.11
CA PHE A 58 10.51 2.03 17.85
C PHE A 58 10.80 3.46 18.35
N LEU A 59 11.46 3.62 19.48
CA LEU A 59 11.84 4.94 20.03
C LEU A 59 12.75 5.73 19.08
N SER A 60 13.63 5.06 18.36
CA SER A 60 14.49 5.72 17.36
C SER A 60 13.68 6.22 16.15
N LYS A 61 12.61 5.51 15.76
CA LYS A 61 11.70 5.90 14.68
C LYS A 61 10.81 7.07 15.13
N VAL A 62 10.24 7.03 16.33
CA VAL A 62 9.41 8.11 16.91
C VAL A 62 10.19 9.43 17.03
N LYS A 63 11.46 9.36 17.43
CA LYS A 63 12.33 10.55 17.49
C LYS A 63 12.66 11.12 16.09
N ARG A 64 12.77 10.25 15.07
CA ARG A 64 13.08 10.68 13.69
C ARG A 64 11.88 11.29 12.97
N THR A 65 10.68 10.77 13.17
CA THR A 65 9.48 11.12 12.40
C THR A 65 8.43 11.83 13.25
N SER A 66 8.70 12.69 14.17
CA SER A 66 7.69 13.53 14.91
C SER A 66 6.25 12.96 14.89
N VAL A 67 6.04 11.69 15.26
CA VAL A 67 4.76 10.95 15.14
C VAL A 67 3.56 11.74 15.65
N VAL A 68 3.75 12.51 16.76
CA VAL A 68 2.70 13.35 17.33
C VAL A 68 2.25 14.46 16.37
N SER A 69 3.18 15.05 15.62
CA SER A 69 2.86 16.12 14.67
C SER A 69 2.12 15.62 13.43
N HIS A 70 2.33 14.36 13.03
CA HIS A 70 1.67 13.76 11.88
C HIS A 70 0.23 13.33 12.19
N TYR A 71 0.04 12.56 13.28
CA TYR A 71 -1.27 11.99 13.59
C TYR A 71 -2.17 12.95 14.39
N GLY A 72 -1.60 13.87 15.17
CA GLY A 72 -2.34 14.79 16.05
C GLY A 72 -2.74 14.13 17.38
N PHE A 73 -2.88 14.96 18.42
CA PHE A 73 -3.13 14.50 19.79
C PHE A 73 -4.41 13.63 19.95
N PRO A 74 -5.59 13.99 19.37
CA PRO A 74 -6.79 13.16 19.52
C PRO A 74 -6.63 11.74 18.94
N THR A 75 -5.96 11.57 17.79
CA THR A 75 -5.73 10.28 17.16
C THR A 75 -4.90 9.35 18.04
N LEU A 76 -3.96 9.90 18.80
CA LEU A 76 -3.14 9.11 19.73
C LEU A 76 -3.91 8.61 20.97
N LEU A 77 -5.11 9.13 21.22
CA LEU A 77 -5.99 8.66 22.29
C LEU A 77 -6.97 7.57 21.84
N TYR A 78 -7.19 7.41 20.52
CA TYR A 78 -8.15 6.48 19.97
C TYR A 78 -7.75 5.02 20.24
N GLY A 79 -8.69 4.26 20.80
CA GLY A 79 -8.49 2.88 21.18
C GLY A 79 -7.76 2.65 22.50
N THR A 80 -7.37 3.75 23.20
CA THR A 80 -6.78 3.73 24.53
C THR A 80 -7.68 4.45 25.53
N LEU A 81 -7.59 5.78 25.63
CA LEU A 81 -8.43 6.60 26.51
C LEU A 81 -9.78 6.96 25.89
N LEU A 82 -9.85 7.00 24.57
CA LEU A 82 -11.07 7.27 23.81
C LEU A 82 -11.43 6.04 22.97
N PRO A 83 -12.73 5.74 22.76
CA PRO A 83 -13.13 4.73 21.81
C PRO A 83 -12.66 5.10 20.40
N GLY A 84 -12.19 4.08 19.64
CA GLY A 84 -11.79 4.28 18.24
C GLY A 84 -13.00 4.66 17.39
N PRO A 85 -12.99 5.82 16.70
CA PRO A 85 -14.08 6.19 15.81
C PRO A 85 -14.12 5.26 14.60
N ASP A 86 -15.31 4.82 14.21
CA ASP A 86 -15.52 3.99 13.03
C ASP A 86 -15.36 4.85 11.76
N ILE A 87 -14.29 4.61 10.99
CA ILE A 87 -13.90 5.40 9.82
C ILE A 87 -14.96 5.27 8.73
N GLY A 88 -15.31 4.04 8.35
CA GLY A 88 -16.24 3.79 7.25
C GLY A 88 -17.62 4.38 7.48
N ARG A 89 -18.14 4.32 8.73
CA ARG A 89 -19.40 4.96 9.09
C ARG A 89 -19.34 6.48 9.05
N ARG A 90 -18.23 7.06 9.49
CA ARG A 90 -18.10 8.51 9.64
C ARG A 90 -17.67 9.25 8.37
N CYS A 91 -17.09 8.52 7.42
CA CYS A 91 -16.47 9.10 6.22
C CYS A 91 -16.94 8.46 4.92
N GLY A 92 -18.04 7.69 4.94
CA GLY A 92 -18.55 7.01 3.74
C GLY A 92 -18.83 7.93 2.55
N ASP A 93 -19.16 9.19 2.80
CA ASP A 93 -19.31 10.25 1.80
C ASP A 93 -17.96 10.61 1.14
N ILE A 94 -16.90 10.76 1.92
CA ILE A 94 -15.54 11.03 1.41
C ILE A 94 -15.06 9.85 0.56
N LEU A 95 -15.31 8.62 1.03
CA LEU A 95 -14.91 7.41 0.30
C LEU A 95 -15.63 7.33 -1.06
N ARG A 96 -16.95 7.56 -1.07
CA ARG A 96 -17.74 7.60 -2.32
C ARG A 96 -17.26 8.71 -3.24
N ASN A 97 -17.04 9.92 -2.70
CA ASN A 97 -16.51 11.03 -3.48
C ASN A 97 -15.17 10.69 -4.15
N THR A 98 -14.29 9.96 -3.46
CA THR A 98 -13.01 9.53 -4.04
C THR A 98 -13.22 8.68 -5.31
N ARG A 99 -14.14 7.72 -5.27
CA ARG A 99 -14.53 6.93 -6.46
C ARG A 99 -15.17 7.80 -7.53
N ASP A 100 -16.07 8.67 -7.14
CA ASP A 100 -16.85 9.50 -8.07
C ASP A 100 -15.98 10.56 -8.77
N GLU A 101 -14.84 10.92 -8.16
CA GLU A 101 -13.76 11.72 -8.77
C GLU A 101 -12.88 10.91 -9.75
N GLY A 102 -13.19 9.62 -9.96
CA GLY A 102 -12.54 8.76 -10.96
C GLY A 102 -11.32 8.00 -10.44
N PHE A 103 -11.09 7.96 -9.13
CA PHE A 103 -10.00 7.18 -8.54
C PHE A 103 -10.43 5.74 -8.24
N GLU A 104 -9.52 4.81 -8.43
CA GLU A 104 -9.72 3.45 -7.96
C GLU A 104 -9.78 3.42 -6.44
N VAL A 105 -10.70 2.61 -5.89
CA VAL A 105 -10.88 2.42 -4.46
C VAL A 105 -10.81 0.95 -4.09
N GLY A 106 -10.20 0.63 -2.96
CA GLY A 106 -10.06 -0.72 -2.45
C GLY A 106 -9.97 -0.77 -0.94
N ILE A 107 -9.67 -1.95 -0.42
CA ILE A 107 -9.56 -2.22 1.02
C ILE A 107 -8.11 -2.17 1.45
N HIS A 108 -7.82 -1.40 2.52
CA HIS A 108 -6.57 -1.49 3.25
C HIS A 108 -6.70 -2.50 4.40
N THR A 109 -7.71 -2.33 5.23
CA THR A 109 -8.00 -3.26 6.34
C THR A 109 -9.34 -2.91 7.00
N TRP A 110 -9.75 -3.75 7.99
CA TRP A 110 -10.80 -3.38 8.94
C TRP A 110 -10.27 -2.45 10.04
N ASP A 111 -9.26 -2.90 10.80
CA ASP A 111 -8.63 -2.18 11.91
C ASP A 111 -7.12 -2.23 11.72
N HIS A 112 -6.54 -1.09 11.39
CA HIS A 112 -5.15 -0.99 10.96
C HIS A 112 -4.16 -1.52 12.01
N VAL A 113 -4.30 -1.07 13.26
CA VAL A 113 -3.37 -1.48 14.33
C VAL A 113 -3.56 -2.93 14.70
N LYS A 114 -4.82 -3.38 14.80
CA LYS A 114 -5.14 -4.76 15.13
C LYS A 114 -4.64 -5.73 14.05
N TRP A 115 -4.77 -5.36 12.78
CA TRP A 115 -4.25 -6.15 11.67
C TRP A 115 -2.73 -6.26 11.75
N GLN A 116 -2.02 -5.14 11.88
CA GLN A 116 -0.56 -5.15 11.97
C GLN A 116 -0.02 -5.94 13.17
N ASP A 117 -0.74 -5.97 14.29
CA ASP A 117 -0.32 -6.71 15.49
C ASP A 117 -0.66 -8.20 15.43
N GLY A 118 -1.69 -8.60 14.65
CA GLY A 118 -2.21 -9.98 14.67
C GLY A 118 -2.04 -10.75 13.35
N ALA A 119 -1.94 -10.11 12.20
CA ALA A 119 -2.02 -10.81 10.91
C ALA A 119 -1.00 -11.93 10.69
N ALA A 120 0.18 -11.85 11.32
CA ALA A 120 1.22 -12.88 11.21
C ALA A 120 0.96 -14.10 12.10
N ASP A 121 0.36 -13.90 13.27
CA ASP A 121 0.33 -14.88 14.36
C ASP A 121 -1.07 -15.45 14.65
N GLU A 122 -2.12 -14.75 14.24
CA GLU A 122 -3.51 -15.14 14.47
C GLU A 122 -3.99 -16.24 13.49
N ASP A 123 -5.05 -16.93 13.88
CA ASP A 123 -5.58 -18.07 13.13
C ASP A 123 -6.42 -17.67 11.89
N ALA A 124 -6.89 -18.69 11.19
CA ALA A 124 -7.70 -18.53 9.98
C ALA A 124 -9.07 -17.88 10.28
N MET A 125 -9.67 -18.16 11.44
CA MET A 125 -10.99 -17.59 11.80
C MET A 125 -10.88 -16.10 12.09
N TRP A 126 -9.85 -15.69 12.83
CA TRP A 126 -9.58 -14.28 13.08
C TRP A 126 -9.30 -13.54 11.78
N THR A 127 -8.43 -14.10 10.92
CA THR A 127 -8.07 -13.51 9.63
C THR A 127 -9.32 -13.32 8.75
N ARG A 128 -10.12 -14.39 8.61
CA ARG A 128 -11.40 -14.33 7.86
C ARG A 128 -12.32 -13.24 8.40
N ARG A 129 -12.50 -13.18 9.72
CA ARG A 129 -13.34 -12.18 10.36
C ARG A 129 -12.88 -10.75 10.03
N GLN A 130 -11.58 -10.45 10.09
CA GLN A 130 -11.07 -9.11 9.79
C GLN A 130 -11.31 -8.73 8.33
N MET A 131 -11.02 -9.63 7.39
CA MET A 131 -11.20 -9.37 5.96
C MET A 131 -12.67 -9.28 5.58
N MET A 132 -13.54 -10.14 6.12
CA MET A 132 -14.99 -10.08 5.87
C MET A 132 -15.61 -8.79 6.41
N LEU A 133 -15.27 -8.35 7.62
CA LEU A 133 -15.75 -7.07 8.16
C LEU A 133 -15.39 -5.89 7.26
N ALA A 134 -14.19 -5.91 6.68
CA ALA A 134 -13.76 -4.87 5.75
C ALA A 134 -14.53 -4.96 4.42
N GLN A 135 -14.71 -6.17 3.88
CA GLN A 135 -15.46 -6.41 2.64
C GLN A 135 -16.93 -6.02 2.78
N ASP A 136 -17.57 -6.39 3.88
CA ASP A 136 -18.98 -6.05 4.16
C ASP A 136 -19.14 -4.53 4.26
N ARG A 137 -18.25 -3.85 5.01
CA ARG A 137 -18.28 -2.39 5.12
C ARG A 137 -18.01 -1.70 3.79
N PHE A 138 -17.09 -2.19 2.97
CA PHE A 138 -16.85 -1.67 1.63
C PHE A 138 -18.11 -1.80 0.78
N THR A 139 -18.75 -2.96 0.80
CA THR A 139 -20.00 -3.22 0.08
C THR A 139 -21.14 -2.31 0.57
N ASP A 140 -21.25 -2.08 1.87
CA ASP A 140 -22.22 -1.15 2.45
C ASP A 140 -22.05 0.28 1.90
N ILE A 141 -20.82 0.74 1.76
CA ILE A 141 -20.49 2.10 1.32
C ILE A 141 -20.65 2.25 -0.21
N PHE A 142 -20.06 1.32 -0.97
CA PHE A 142 -19.94 1.45 -2.42
C PHE A 142 -21.01 0.72 -3.22
N LYS A 143 -21.81 -0.14 -2.57
CA LYS A 143 -22.85 -1.01 -3.15
C LYS A 143 -22.33 -2.05 -4.15
N THR A 144 -21.03 -2.29 -4.12
CA THR A 144 -20.31 -3.32 -4.90
C THR A 144 -19.20 -3.90 -4.04
N PRO A 145 -18.80 -5.17 -4.23
CA PRO A 145 -17.65 -5.73 -3.53
C PRO A 145 -16.35 -5.03 -3.96
N ALA A 146 -15.37 -5.00 -3.07
CA ALA A 146 -14.04 -4.51 -3.40
C ALA A 146 -13.36 -5.45 -4.41
N ARG A 147 -12.59 -4.86 -5.32
CA ARG A 147 -11.88 -5.59 -6.37
C ARG A 147 -10.37 -5.63 -6.14
N THR A 148 -9.86 -4.87 -5.19
CA THR A 148 -8.43 -4.82 -4.82
C THR A 148 -8.24 -4.64 -3.32
N HIS A 149 -7.11 -5.13 -2.84
CA HIS A 149 -6.70 -5.07 -1.45
C HIS A 149 -5.21 -4.73 -1.35
N GLY A 150 -4.82 -4.02 -0.30
CA GLY A 150 -3.43 -3.78 0.04
C GLY A 150 -3.25 -3.77 1.56
N ALA A 151 -2.59 -4.80 2.06
CA ALA A 151 -2.51 -5.10 3.48
C ALA A 151 -1.83 -4.02 4.31
N ALA A 152 -2.42 -3.70 5.46
CA ALA A 152 -1.85 -2.75 6.41
C ALA A 152 -0.46 -3.19 6.87
N GLY A 153 0.53 -2.29 6.66
CA GLY A 153 1.92 -2.55 6.96
C GLY A 153 2.55 -3.71 6.19
N TRP A 154 1.93 -4.12 5.07
CA TRP A 154 2.29 -5.31 4.30
C TRP A 154 2.31 -6.60 5.15
N GLN A 155 1.47 -6.67 6.19
CA GLN A 155 1.35 -7.84 7.05
C GLN A 155 0.34 -8.82 6.46
N MET A 156 0.81 -9.99 6.08
CA MET A 156 -0.02 -11.06 5.53
C MET A 156 0.37 -12.40 6.12
N SER A 157 -0.63 -13.25 6.37
CA SER A 157 -0.43 -14.66 6.66
C SER A 157 -0.82 -15.52 5.47
N LYS A 158 -0.50 -16.83 5.53
CA LYS A 158 -1.00 -17.81 4.57
C LYS A 158 -2.52 -17.82 4.45
N HIS A 159 -3.22 -17.57 5.57
CA HIS A 159 -4.68 -17.50 5.60
C HIS A 159 -5.21 -16.27 4.87
N ALA A 160 -4.56 -15.11 5.08
CA ALA A 160 -4.92 -13.88 4.41
C ALA A 160 -4.69 -13.97 2.90
N LEU A 161 -3.56 -14.55 2.45
CA LEU A 161 -3.29 -14.76 1.02
C LEU A 161 -4.34 -15.66 0.36
N ARG A 162 -4.76 -16.78 0.99
CA ARG A 162 -5.84 -17.62 0.46
C ARG A 162 -7.16 -16.89 0.35
N LEU A 163 -7.47 -16.04 1.34
CA LEU A 163 -8.71 -15.26 1.33
C LEU A 163 -8.75 -14.23 0.20
N THR A 164 -7.63 -13.76 -0.33
CA THR A 164 -7.65 -12.82 -1.46
C THR A 164 -8.32 -13.42 -2.70
N GLN A 165 -8.06 -14.69 -3.01
CA GLN A 165 -8.74 -15.39 -4.10
C GLN A 165 -10.19 -15.77 -3.76
N GLU A 166 -10.46 -16.21 -2.52
CA GLU A 166 -11.82 -16.58 -2.08
C GLU A 166 -12.79 -15.40 -2.09
N LEU A 167 -12.32 -14.21 -1.72
CA LEU A 167 -13.09 -12.96 -1.74
C LEU A 167 -13.23 -12.36 -3.15
N GLY A 168 -12.56 -12.94 -4.15
CA GLY A 168 -12.67 -12.57 -5.55
C GLY A 168 -12.04 -11.23 -5.89
N PHE A 169 -10.92 -10.87 -5.25
CA PHE A 169 -10.14 -9.72 -5.69
C PHE A 169 -9.52 -9.98 -7.07
N ASP A 170 -9.56 -9.00 -7.94
CA ASP A 170 -8.95 -9.08 -9.27
C ASP A 170 -7.43 -9.15 -9.18
N TYR A 171 -6.88 -8.42 -8.22
CA TYR A 171 -5.47 -8.36 -7.86
C TYR A 171 -5.31 -7.72 -6.47
N CYS A 172 -4.12 -7.83 -5.88
CA CYS A 172 -3.78 -7.18 -4.62
C CYS A 172 -2.40 -6.52 -4.70
N SER A 173 -2.13 -5.61 -3.74
CA SER A 173 -0.83 -4.99 -3.52
C SER A 173 -0.42 -5.11 -2.05
N ASP A 174 -0.34 -6.37 -1.58
CA ASP A 174 -0.19 -6.71 -0.16
C ASP A 174 1.27 -6.82 0.29
N GLY A 175 2.20 -6.89 -0.65
CA GLY A 175 3.60 -7.18 -0.37
C GLY A 175 4.57 -6.16 -0.94
N ARG A 176 5.85 -6.39 -0.59
CA ARG A 176 6.99 -5.61 -1.06
C ARG A 176 7.87 -6.48 -1.95
N ALA A 177 8.50 -5.84 -2.91
CA ALA A 177 9.58 -6.49 -3.64
C ALA A 177 10.94 -6.05 -3.11
N ALA A 178 11.95 -6.90 -3.29
CA ALA A 178 13.33 -6.45 -3.19
C ALA A 178 13.55 -5.32 -4.20
N TRP A 179 14.18 -4.26 -3.75
CA TRP A 179 14.38 -3.03 -4.49
C TRP A 179 14.77 -3.28 -5.95
N ARG A 180 14.08 -2.62 -6.89
CA ARG A 180 14.22 -2.70 -8.36
C ARG A 180 13.86 -4.03 -9.03
N HIS A 181 13.46 -5.07 -8.31
CA HIS A 181 13.21 -6.38 -8.91
C HIS A 181 11.76 -6.86 -8.76
N GLY A 182 10.87 -5.97 -8.29
CA GLY A 182 9.47 -6.31 -8.13
C GLY A 182 8.80 -6.51 -9.47
N THR A 183 8.17 -7.67 -9.64
CA THR A 183 7.37 -7.99 -10.80
C THR A 183 5.98 -8.45 -10.37
N PRO A 184 4.92 -8.13 -11.13
CA PRO A 184 3.61 -8.73 -10.94
C PRO A 184 3.72 -10.25 -10.98
N HIS A 185 3.05 -10.95 -10.05
CA HIS A 185 3.19 -12.39 -9.90
C HIS A 185 2.02 -13.01 -9.15
N PHE A 186 1.88 -14.33 -9.25
CA PHE A 186 1.06 -15.10 -8.33
C PHE A 186 1.89 -15.55 -7.14
N PRO A 187 1.43 -15.27 -5.88
CA PRO A 187 2.14 -15.73 -4.70
C PRO A 187 1.97 -17.23 -4.49
N VAL A 188 3.03 -17.88 -4.02
CA VAL A 188 3.05 -19.30 -3.66
C VAL A 188 3.26 -19.45 -2.16
N VAL A 189 2.38 -20.17 -1.50
CA VAL A 189 2.43 -20.44 -0.06
C VAL A 189 2.38 -21.94 0.18
N ASN A 190 3.42 -22.52 0.78
CA ASN A 190 3.48 -23.97 1.03
C ASN A 190 3.21 -24.80 -0.24
N ALA A 191 3.83 -24.43 -1.35
CA ALA A 191 3.65 -25.00 -2.68
C ALA A 191 2.23 -24.85 -3.28
N GLU A 192 1.34 -24.11 -2.68
CA GLU A 192 0.02 -23.73 -3.19
C GLU A 192 0.12 -22.39 -3.92
N ILE A 193 -0.33 -22.36 -5.19
CA ILE A 193 -0.43 -21.12 -5.98
C ILE A 193 -1.74 -20.43 -5.59
N ILE A 194 -1.64 -19.18 -5.17
CA ILE A 194 -2.82 -18.35 -4.85
C ILE A 194 -3.23 -17.61 -6.12
N ASP A 195 -4.44 -17.90 -6.61
CA ASP A 195 -4.96 -17.33 -7.86
C ASP A 195 -5.51 -15.88 -7.68
N CYS A 196 -4.69 -15.04 -7.05
CA CYS A 196 -4.90 -13.59 -6.97
C CYS A 196 -3.55 -12.91 -7.20
N PRO A 197 -3.36 -12.19 -8.34
CA PRO A 197 -2.08 -11.57 -8.66
C PRO A 197 -1.68 -10.52 -7.63
N GLN A 198 -0.40 -10.43 -7.36
CA GLN A 198 0.21 -9.39 -6.52
C GLN A 198 0.95 -8.36 -7.38
N LEU A 199 0.71 -7.09 -7.10
CA LEU A 199 1.48 -5.94 -7.59
C LEU A 199 2.32 -5.39 -6.43
N PRO A 200 3.55 -5.90 -6.20
CA PRO A 200 4.31 -5.52 -5.02
C PRO A 200 4.76 -4.06 -5.08
N THR A 201 4.78 -3.38 -3.94
CA THR A 201 5.42 -2.06 -3.82
C THR A 201 6.92 -2.21 -4.09
N THR A 202 7.47 -1.39 -4.98
CA THR A 202 8.85 -1.49 -5.49
C THR A 202 9.76 -0.36 -5.04
N LEU A 203 9.19 0.72 -4.51
CA LEU A 203 9.93 1.88 -4.02
C LEU A 203 9.78 2.00 -2.49
N PRO A 204 10.77 2.58 -1.80
CA PRO A 204 10.61 2.91 -0.38
C PRO A 204 9.55 3.99 -0.19
N THR A 205 8.87 3.99 0.95
CA THR A 205 7.98 5.07 1.36
C THR A 205 8.79 6.24 1.94
N LEU A 206 8.22 7.44 2.02
CA LEU A 206 8.96 8.59 2.51
C LEU A 206 9.37 8.44 3.98
N ASP A 207 8.53 7.83 4.82
CA ASP A 207 8.85 7.56 6.23
C ASP A 207 9.95 6.50 6.43
N GLU A 208 10.22 5.67 5.42
CA GLU A 208 11.37 4.75 5.41
C GLU A 208 12.69 5.48 5.14
N LEU A 209 12.64 6.59 4.42
CA LEU A 209 13.84 7.35 4.02
C LEU A 209 14.19 8.48 4.98
N ILE A 210 13.18 9.21 5.47
CA ILE A 210 13.38 10.37 6.36
C ILE A 210 14.13 9.96 7.63
N GLY A 211 15.21 10.68 7.92
CA GLY A 211 16.10 10.43 9.05
C GLY A 211 17.19 9.38 8.82
N ILE A 212 17.35 8.90 7.58
CA ILE A 212 18.40 7.96 7.18
C ILE A 212 19.33 8.66 6.19
N ASP A 213 20.65 8.52 6.38
CA ASP A 213 21.70 9.05 5.49
C ASP A 213 21.49 10.52 5.08
N GLY A 214 21.12 11.37 6.04
CA GLY A 214 20.90 12.80 5.83
C GLY A 214 19.62 13.15 5.06
N CYS A 215 18.72 12.18 4.85
CA CYS A 215 17.43 12.43 4.23
C CYS A 215 16.49 13.11 5.23
N THR A 216 15.91 14.24 4.82
CA THR A 216 14.96 15.04 5.59
C THR A 216 13.68 15.26 4.80
N GLU A 217 12.67 15.89 5.41
CA GLU A 217 11.41 16.24 4.71
C GLU A 217 11.64 17.22 3.54
N GLU A 218 12.69 18.03 3.60
CA GLU A 218 13.02 19.06 2.61
C GLU A 218 13.70 18.49 1.35
N ASN A 219 14.34 17.29 1.46
CA ASN A 219 15.11 16.68 0.36
C ASN A 219 14.67 15.25 -0.01
N VAL A 220 13.64 14.72 0.65
CA VAL A 220 13.17 13.35 0.40
C VAL A 220 12.61 13.16 -1.02
N ASP A 221 12.02 14.21 -1.60
CA ASP A 221 11.59 14.23 -3.00
C ASP A 221 12.75 13.94 -3.95
N GLN A 222 13.88 14.60 -3.76
CA GLN A 222 15.08 14.37 -4.57
C GLN A 222 15.62 12.94 -4.38
N ARG A 223 15.54 12.40 -3.16
CA ARG A 223 15.99 11.03 -2.89
C ARG A 223 15.17 10.00 -3.65
N ILE A 224 13.84 10.14 -3.65
CA ILE A 224 12.94 9.26 -4.42
C ILE A 224 13.15 9.43 -5.94
N LEU A 225 13.28 10.67 -6.42
CA LEU A 225 13.47 10.94 -7.84
C LEU A 225 14.77 10.33 -8.38
N ARG A 226 15.86 10.33 -7.62
CA ARG A 226 17.10 9.62 -7.98
C ARG A 226 16.90 8.11 -8.12
N LEU A 227 16.03 7.50 -7.31
CA LEU A 227 15.74 6.07 -7.41
C LEU A 227 14.99 5.70 -8.69
N THR A 228 14.30 6.65 -9.29
CA THR A 228 13.47 6.47 -10.50
C THR A 228 14.08 7.05 -11.77
N GLU A 229 15.27 7.65 -11.72
CA GLU A 229 15.97 8.16 -12.91
C GLU A 229 16.12 7.08 -14.00
N GLN A 230 16.42 5.86 -13.59
CA GLN A 230 16.42 4.71 -14.47
C GLN A 230 15.16 3.87 -14.24
N PRO A 231 14.41 3.55 -15.29
CA PRO A 231 13.24 2.70 -15.16
C PRO A 231 13.64 1.30 -14.68
N PRO A 232 12.73 0.57 -14.01
CA PRO A 232 12.95 -0.83 -13.68
C PRO A 232 13.02 -1.68 -14.96
N PRO A 233 13.46 -2.93 -14.87
CA PRO A 233 13.39 -3.86 -15.99
C PRO A 233 11.97 -3.94 -16.56
N PRO A 234 11.83 -4.17 -17.88
CA PRO A 234 10.52 -4.37 -18.49
C PRO A 234 9.76 -5.51 -17.83
N ILE A 235 8.46 -5.33 -17.65
CA ILE A 235 7.58 -6.41 -17.21
C ILE A 235 7.45 -7.40 -18.37
N ALA A 236 7.97 -8.59 -18.17
CA ALA A 236 7.88 -9.64 -19.16
C ALA A 236 6.40 -9.99 -19.42
N ARG A 237 6.04 -10.10 -20.73
CA ARG A 237 4.69 -10.52 -21.16
C ARG A 237 3.54 -9.62 -20.70
N ALA A 238 3.77 -8.31 -20.67
CA ALA A 238 2.70 -7.34 -20.62
C ALA A 238 2.09 -7.16 -22.03
N ARG A 239 0.79 -6.89 -22.10
CA ARG A 239 0.06 -6.62 -23.37
C ARG A 239 0.69 -5.48 -24.16
N VAL A 240 1.29 -4.52 -23.46
CA VAL A 240 2.07 -3.43 -24.04
C VAL A 240 3.44 -3.44 -23.36
N PRO A 241 4.57 -3.36 -24.12
CA PRO A 241 5.90 -3.29 -23.51
C PRO A 241 5.99 -2.15 -22.51
N MET A 242 6.13 -2.46 -21.25
CA MET A 242 6.13 -1.48 -20.16
C MET A 242 7.14 -1.81 -19.08
N ALA A 243 7.64 -0.76 -18.43
CA ALA A 243 8.35 -0.81 -17.16
C ALA A 243 7.53 -0.06 -16.11
N ALA A 244 7.40 -0.59 -14.93
CA ALA A 244 6.55 0.02 -13.92
C ALA A 244 7.14 -0.04 -12.52
N HIS A 245 6.95 1.06 -11.77
CA HIS A 245 7.07 1.09 -10.32
C HIS A 245 5.69 1.12 -9.67
N VAL A 246 5.59 0.57 -8.46
CA VAL A 246 4.49 0.81 -7.53
C VAL A 246 5.07 1.59 -6.35
N PHE A 247 4.56 2.79 -6.12
CA PHE A 247 4.91 3.64 -5.00
C PHE A 247 3.76 3.71 -4.02
N THR A 248 4.02 3.32 -2.77
CA THR A 248 3.04 3.46 -1.69
C THR A 248 3.27 4.76 -0.93
N LEU A 249 2.20 5.50 -0.73
CA LEU A 249 2.15 6.74 0.04
C LEU A 249 0.96 6.70 1.03
N HIS A 250 1.00 7.54 2.05
CA HIS A 250 -0.01 7.55 3.10
C HIS A 250 -0.77 8.88 3.11
N ALA A 251 -2.10 8.81 3.20
CA ALA A 251 -2.92 10.02 3.27
C ALA A 251 -2.52 10.93 4.45
N GLU A 252 -2.01 10.36 5.52
CA GLU A 252 -1.54 11.03 6.72
C GLU A 252 -0.26 11.84 6.52
N LEU A 253 0.56 11.44 5.55
CA LEU A 253 1.86 12.06 5.29
C LEU A 253 1.83 12.93 4.04
N GLU A 254 1.73 12.31 2.87
CA GLU A 254 1.73 12.99 1.57
C GLU A 254 0.45 13.78 1.30
N GLY A 255 -0.65 13.43 1.97
CA GLY A 255 -1.88 14.25 1.95
C GLY A 255 -1.86 15.43 2.90
N MET A 256 -0.85 15.53 3.78
CA MET A 256 -0.78 16.53 4.84
C MET A 256 0.58 17.23 4.86
N ARG A 257 1.45 16.89 5.81
CA ARG A 257 2.74 17.59 6.02
C ARG A 257 3.70 17.45 4.83
N LEU A 258 3.77 16.28 4.23
CA LEU A 258 4.65 16.00 3.09
C LEU A 258 4.02 16.32 1.73
N LYS A 259 2.84 16.98 1.71
CA LYS A 259 2.18 17.37 0.46
C LYS A 259 3.09 18.18 -0.49
N PRO A 260 3.89 19.16 -0.03
CA PRO A 260 4.80 19.88 -0.92
C PRO A 260 5.88 18.98 -1.55
N ALA A 261 6.44 18.04 -0.79
CA ALA A 261 7.39 17.07 -1.31
C ALA A 261 6.73 16.14 -2.34
N PHE A 262 5.53 15.64 -2.05
CA PHE A 262 4.77 14.79 -2.97
C PHE A 262 4.45 15.52 -4.28
N GLU A 263 4.04 16.78 -4.24
CA GLU A 263 3.77 17.56 -5.45
C GLU A 263 5.03 17.74 -6.33
N LYS A 264 6.21 17.97 -5.73
CA LYS A 264 7.48 17.99 -6.44
C LYS A 264 7.81 16.62 -7.07
N MET A 265 7.51 15.52 -6.36
CA MET A 265 7.71 14.17 -6.90
C MET A 265 6.85 13.91 -8.12
N LEU A 266 5.55 14.31 -8.12
CA LEU A 266 4.68 14.18 -9.28
C LEU A 266 5.25 14.92 -10.51
N CYS A 267 5.72 16.16 -10.31
CA CYS A 267 6.39 16.93 -11.37
C CYS A 267 7.66 16.23 -11.88
N GLY A 268 8.51 15.75 -10.97
CA GLY A 268 9.77 15.10 -11.29
C GLY A 268 9.56 13.78 -12.05
N TRP A 269 8.62 12.92 -11.62
CA TRP A 269 8.31 11.68 -12.34
C TRP A 269 7.77 11.92 -13.75
N LYS A 270 6.91 12.93 -13.91
CA LYS A 270 6.46 13.34 -15.26
C LYS A 270 7.63 13.82 -16.13
N ALA A 271 8.56 14.60 -15.56
CA ALA A 271 9.77 15.03 -16.27
C ALA A 271 10.69 13.85 -16.64
N GLN A 272 10.71 12.78 -15.83
CA GLN A 272 11.39 11.50 -16.13
C GLN A 272 10.65 10.65 -17.18
N GLY A 273 9.46 11.08 -17.62
CA GLY A 273 8.64 10.40 -18.63
C GLY A 273 7.76 9.27 -18.09
N TYR A 274 7.45 9.26 -16.80
CA TYR A 274 6.47 8.35 -16.24
C TYR A 274 5.04 8.83 -16.43
N GLU A 275 4.15 7.91 -16.83
CA GLU A 275 2.71 8.08 -16.72
C GLU A 275 2.31 7.70 -15.28
N LEU A 276 1.64 8.62 -14.57
CA LEU A 276 1.20 8.44 -13.19
C LEU A 276 -0.21 7.82 -13.20
N VAL A 277 -0.34 6.59 -12.71
CA VAL A 277 -1.54 5.77 -12.90
C VAL A 277 -2.02 5.12 -11.61
N ALA A 278 -3.26 4.60 -11.62
CA ALA A 278 -3.75 3.67 -10.60
C ALA A 278 -3.09 2.29 -10.75
N THR A 279 -3.05 1.49 -9.68
CA THR A 279 -2.56 0.11 -9.75
C THR A 279 -3.43 -0.76 -10.66
N GLU A 280 -4.73 -0.48 -10.76
CA GLU A 280 -5.63 -1.10 -11.73
C GLU A 280 -5.14 -0.94 -13.18
N SER A 281 -4.58 0.21 -13.52
CA SER A 281 -4.06 0.44 -14.87
C SER A 281 -2.87 -0.47 -15.20
N LEU A 282 -2.03 -0.80 -14.22
CA LEU A 282 -1.01 -1.82 -14.39
C LEU A 282 -1.65 -3.20 -14.56
N HIS A 283 -2.56 -3.57 -13.68
CA HIS A 283 -3.24 -4.87 -13.71
C HIS A 283 -3.91 -5.13 -15.07
N ARG A 284 -4.64 -4.15 -15.62
CA ARG A 284 -5.31 -4.26 -16.93
C ARG A 284 -4.34 -4.52 -18.10
N ASN A 285 -3.09 -4.10 -17.97
CA ASN A 285 -2.05 -4.31 -18.98
C ASN A 285 -1.28 -5.61 -18.81
N LEU A 286 -1.56 -6.41 -17.77
CA LEU A 286 -0.91 -7.71 -17.56
C LEU A 286 -1.62 -8.84 -18.34
N GLU A 287 -0.83 -9.77 -18.84
CA GLU A 287 -1.33 -11.05 -19.33
C GLU A 287 -1.33 -12.06 -18.17
N ARG A 288 -2.49 -12.20 -17.51
CA ARG A 288 -2.64 -13.03 -16.31
C ARG A 288 -2.07 -14.45 -16.49
N THR A 289 -2.33 -15.09 -17.63
CA THR A 289 -1.88 -16.46 -17.93
C THR A 289 -0.36 -16.62 -18.00
N HIS A 290 0.37 -15.52 -18.10
CA HIS A 290 1.82 -15.51 -18.24
C HIS A 290 2.56 -14.96 -17.03
N LEU A 291 1.83 -14.57 -15.96
CA LEU A 291 2.48 -14.08 -14.76
C LEU A 291 3.33 -15.19 -14.11
N PRO A 292 4.53 -14.85 -13.63
CA PRO A 292 5.40 -15.79 -12.94
C PRO A 292 4.84 -16.12 -11.55
N TYR A 293 5.34 -17.18 -10.97
CA TYR A 293 5.07 -17.60 -9.61
C TYR A 293 6.24 -17.26 -8.71
N PHE A 294 5.97 -16.68 -7.54
CA PHE A 294 7.00 -16.36 -6.56
C PHE A 294 6.57 -16.81 -5.17
N GLU A 295 7.53 -17.32 -4.41
CA GLU A 295 7.29 -17.65 -3.01
C GLU A 295 6.87 -16.40 -2.23
N ALA A 296 5.82 -16.52 -1.43
CA ALA A 296 5.47 -15.55 -0.43
C ALA A 296 6.38 -15.71 0.80
N LYS A 297 7.21 -14.72 1.08
CA LYS A 297 8.21 -14.78 2.14
C LYS A 297 7.96 -13.71 3.21
N SER A 298 8.06 -14.08 4.48
CA SER A 298 8.15 -13.10 5.57
C SER A 298 9.59 -12.65 5.74
N GLY A 299 9.82 -11.34 5.83
CA GLY A 299 11.16 -10.77 5.97
C GLY A 299 11.17 -9.32 6.43
N ALA A 300 12.35 -8.80 6.76
CA ALA A 300 12.55 -7.42 7.17
C ALA A 300 13.10 -6.57 6.02
N LEU A 301 12.79 -5.28 6.03
CA LEU A 301 13.35 -4.27 5.13
C LEU A 301 14.04 -3.17 5.93
N PRO A 302 15.14 -2.58 5.39
CA PRO A 302 15.76 -1.40 5.99
C PRO A 302 14.76 -0.26 6.19
N GLY A 303 14.84 0.43 7.32
CA GLY A 303 13.93 1.53 7.65
C GLY A 303 12.58 1.12 8.24
N ARG A 304 12.23 -0.18 8.26
CA ARG A 304 11.00 -0.69 8.90
C ARG A 304 11.27 -1.59 10.09
N SER A 305 10.35 -1.58 11.04
CA SER A 305 10.33 -2.49 12.19
C SER A 305 9.44 -3.69 11.91
N GLY A 306 9.87 -4.89 12.33
CA GLY A 306 9.13 -6.13 12.15
C GLY A 306 9.33 -6.78 10.78
N SER A 307 8.59 -7.86 10.54
CA SER A 307 8.57 -8.58 9.27
C SER A 307 7.33 -8.22 8.46
N LEU A 308 7.41 -8.36 7.16
CA LEU A 308 6.33 -8.08 6.22
C LEU A 308 6.37 -9.08 5.05
N LEU A 309 5.32 -9.11 4.24
CA LEU A 309 5.26 -9.95 3.05
C LEU A 309 6.24 -9.43 1.99
N LEU A 310 7.15 -10.29 1.58
CA LEU A 310 8.10 -10.04 0.50
C LEU A 310 7.86 -11.00 -0.67
N GLN A 311 8.09 -10.49 -1.88
CA GLN A 311 8.29 -11.34 -3.04
C GLN A 311 9.58 -12.13 -2.85
N GLY A 312 9.46 -13.45 -2.74
CA GLY A 312 10.57 -14.37 -2.49
C GLY A 312 11.30 -14.81 -3.76
N LYS A 313 11.70 -16.07 -3.81
CA LYS A 313 12.34 -16.68 -4.99
C LYS A 313 11.31 -17.06 -6.04
N PRO A 314 11.67 -17.09 -7.34
CA PRO A 314 10.85 -17.68 -8.38
C PRO A 314 10.52 -19.15 -8.03
N PHE A 315 9.25 -19.50 -8.15
CA PHE A 315 8.75 -20.87 -7.98
C PHE A 315 8.42 -21.45 -9.35
N LEU A 316 8.89 -22.65 -9.64
CA LEU A 316 8.76 -23.29 -10.96
C LEU A 316 9.18 -22.33 -12.10
N PRO A 317 10.44 -21.85 -12.12
CA PRO A 317 10.90 -20.99 -13.20
C PRO A 317 10.73 -21.74 -14.52
N ARG A 318 10.00 -21.13 -15.48
CA ARG A 318 9.96 -21.69 -16.85
C ARG A 318 11.38 -21.66 -17.40
N ALA A 319 11.78 -22.75 -18.06
CA ALA A 319 13.02 -22.76 -18.82
C ALA A 319 13.03 -21.55 -19.76
N PRO A 320 14.17 -20.87 -19.96
CA PRO A 320 14.26 -19.83 -20.98
C PRO A 320 13.85 -20.46 -22.32
N GLU A 321 12.88 -19.86 -22.99
CA GLU A 321 12.56 -20.25 -24.35
C GLU A 321 13.84 -20.08 -25.17
N ALA A 322 14.25 -21.18 -25.85
CA ALA A 322 15.40 -21.11 -26.75
C ALA A 322 15.12 -20.02 -27.79
N ALA A 323 16.05 -19.07 -27.88
CA ALA A 323 16.00 -17.92 -28.80
C ALA A 323 16.08 -18.37 -30.26
#